data_765e5e951e7719040f604fc826451210
#
_entry.id   765e5e951e7719040f604fc826451210
#
_cell.length_a   1.000
_cell.length_b   1.000
_cell.length_c   1.000
_cell.angle_alpha   90.00
_cell.angle_beta   90.00
_cell.angle_gamma   90.00
#
_symmetry.space_group_name_H-M   'P 1'
#
loop_
_entity.id
_entity.type
_entity.pdbx_description
1 polymer ?
#
loop_
_entity_poly.entity_id
_entity_poly.type
_entity_poly.pdbx_seq_one_letter_code
_entity_poly.pdbx_strand_id
1 'polypeptide(L)'
;LVSIFVVSFLFATAYYTAYSYIEPFMSSIAKLSDTWITLSLSMFGVAGILGSVLFSKFYSKNRVGFLRIMTLNIAIVLLLLKPSTVSLISLLCVCAYWGLTSTAFNVAAQSEIIFYAGTAGSVAMAFFSGIFNLGIGTGSFIGGKVVDLINLGSIGYIGAGIGLLAGIYCILSTK
;
A
#
# COMPACT_ATOMS: atom_id res chain seq x y z
N LEU A 1 1.50 -18.63 -7.67
CA LEU A 1 0.64 -18.41 -6.50
C LEU A 1 1.46 -18.00 -5.26
N VAL A 2 2.47 -18.78 -4.83
CA VAL A 2 3.31 -18.48 -3.65
C VAL A 2 3.94 -17.08 -3.76
N SER A 3 4.47 -16.73 -4.91
CA SER A 3 5.08 -15.41 -5.14
C SER A 3 4.10 -14.27 -4.88
N ILE A 4 2.82 -14.44 -5.23
CA ILE A 4 1.79 -13.41 -5.02
C ILE A 4 1.50 -13.27 -3.52
N PHE A 5 1.48 -14.36 -2.76
CA PHE A 5 1.33 -14.30 -1.31
C PHE A 5 2.48 -13.55 -0.64
N VAL A 6 3.73 -13.81 -1.06
CA VAL A 6 4.91 -13.11 -0.53
C VAL A 6 4.86 -11.62 -0.89
N VAL A 7 4.53 -11.28 -2.14
CA VAL A 7 4.36 -9.87 -2.57
C VAL A 7 3.27 -9.20 -1.75
N SER A 8 2.14 -9.86 -1.51
CA SER A 8 1.02 -9.32 -0.73
C SER A 8 1.39 -9.09 0.74
N PHE A 9 2.16 -10.01 1.34
CA PHE A 9 2.70 -9.83 2.68
C PHE A 9 3.62 -8.61 2.77
N LEU A 10 4.59 -8.51 1.85
CA LEU A 10 5.54 -7.39 1.83
C LEU A 10 4.85 -6.06 1.52
N PHE A 11 3.88 -6.07 0.61
CA PHE A 11 3.08 -4.87 0.30
C PHE A 11 2.28 -4.41 1.53
N ALA A 12 1.58 -5.31 2.20
CA ALA A 12 0.83 -5.00 3.41
C ALA A 12 1.76 -4.50 4.53
N THR A 13 2.93 -5.13 4.70
CA THR A 13 3.94 -4.68 5.66
C THR A 13 4.41 -3.27 5.36
N ALA A 14 4.79 -2.97 4.12
CA ALA A 14 5.19 -1.62 3.70
C ALA A 14 4.11 -0.59 3.96
N TYR A 15 2.89 -0.89 3.52
CA TYR A 15 1.73 -0.03 3.64
C TYR A 15 1.43 0.30 5.11
N TYR A 16 1.32 -0.72 5.97
CA TYR A 16 0.91 -0.55 7.36
C TYR A 16 2.02 -0.03 8.27
N THR A 17 3.29 -0.07 7.84
CA THR A 17 4.38 0.64 8.53
C THR A 17 4.11 2.14 8.62
N ALA A 18 3.46 2.72 7.62
CA ALA A 18 3.11 4.14 7.62
C ALA A 18 1.62 4.37 7.96
N TYR A 19 0.71 3.56 7.41
CA TYR A 19 -0.73 3.81 7.54
C TYR A 19 -1.24 3.73 8.97
N SER A 20 -0.69 2.83 9.80
CA SER A 20 -1.07 2.71 11.22
C SER A 20 -0.77 3.97 12.04
N TYR A 21 0.14 4.81 11.54
CA TYR A 21 0.59 6.03 12.20
C TYR A 21 0.29 7.30 11.39
N ILE A 22 -0.59 7.20 10.39
CA ILE A 22 -0.87 8.29 9.46
C ILE A 22 -1.56 9.47 10.15
N GLU A 23 -2.48 9.21 11.07
CA GLU A 23 -3.18 10.25 11.82
C GLU A 23 -2.22 11.06 12.71
N PRO A 24 -1.42 10.45 13.62
CA PRO A 24 -0.42 11.19 14.38
C PRO A 24 0.65 11.85 13.50
N PHE A 25 0.98 11.26 12.33
CA PHE A 25 1.87 11.89 11.36
C PHE A 25 1.25 13.18 10.79
N MET A 26 0.00 13.14 10.37
CA MET A 26 -0.70 14.33 9.85
C MET A 26 -0.87 15.41 10.91
N SER A 27 -1.20 15.05 12.15
CA SER A 27 -1.35 15.96 13.27
C SER A 27 -0.02 16.59 13.68
N SER A 28 1.01 15.76 13.94
CA SER A 28 2.26 16.24 14.56
C SER A 28 3.30 16.74 13.55
N ILE A 29 3.41 16.10 12.36
CA ILE A 29 4.42 16.45 11.35
C ILE A 29 3.86 17.44 10.34
N ALA A 30 2.67 17.18 9.78
CA ALA A 30 2.03 18.08 8.82
C ALA A 30 1.25 19.21 9.51
N LYS A 31 1.06 19.14 10.85
CA LYS A 31 0.37 20.15 11.67
C LYS A 31 -1.04 20.47 11.19
N LEU A 32 -1.75 19.45 10.73
CA LEU A 32 -3.12 19.58 10.27
C LEU A 32 -4.12 19.54 11.43
N SER A 33 -5.22 20.27 11.30
CA SER A 33 -6.38 20.11 12.19
C SER A 33 -7.15 18.83 11.86
N ASP A 34 -7.97 18.34 12.81
CA ASP A 34 -8.77 17.11 12.67
C ASP A 34 -9.65 17.11 11.41
N THR A 35 -10.20 18.29 11.04
CA THR A 35 -10.99 18.44 9.83
C THR A 35 -10.18 18.13 8.56
N TRP A 36 -8.94 18.61 8.48
CA TRP A 36 -8.08 18.35 7.33
C TRP A 36 -7.54 16.94 7.31
N ILE A 37 -7.30 16.33 8.47
CA ILE A 37 -6.95 14.91 8.60
C ILE A 37 -8.10 14.05 8.06
N THR A 38 -9.32 14.30 8.51
CA THR A 38 -10.51 13.58 8.05
C THR A 38 -10.72 13.74 6.54
N LEU A 39 -10.53 14.94 6.01
CA LEU A 39 -10.64 15.19 4.56
C LEU A 39 -9.57 14.42 3.78
N SER A 40 -8.33 14.41 4.26
CA SER A 40 -7.22 13.68 3.62
C SER A 40 -7.48 12.18 3.57
N LEU A 41 -7.98 11.59 4.66
CA LEU A 41 -8.35 10.17 4.72
C LEU A 41 -9.60 9.86 3.88
N SER A 42 -10.54 10.80 3.78
CA SER A 42 -11.69 10.68 2.88
C SER A 42 -11.27 10.69 1.41
N MET A 43 -10.35 11.59 1.04
CA MET A 43 -9.76 11.63 -0.32
C MET A 43 -9.03 10.33 -0.65
N PHE A 44 -8.30 9.76 0.31
CA PHE A 44 -7.69 8.45 0.17
C PHE A 44 -8.73 7.37 -0.19
N GLY A 45 -9.86 7.32 0.55
CA GLY A 45 -10.93 6.35 0.31
C GLY A 45 -11.60 6.54 -1.06
N VAL A 46 -11.97 7.79 -1.40
CA VAL A 46 -12.61 8.12 -2.70
C VAL A 46 -11.68 7.79 -3.87
N ALA A 47 -10.39 8.12 -3.76
CA ALA A 47 -9.40 7.80 -4.79
C ALA A 47 -9.22 6.28 -4.98
N GLY A 48 -9.51 5.47 -3.97
CA GLY A 48 -9.56 4.02 -4.10
C GLY A 48 -10.57 3.54 -5.17
N ILE A 49 -11.70 4.24 -5.36
CA ILE A 49 -12.66 3.95 -6.42
C ILE A 49 -11.98 4.10 -7.79
N LEU A 50 -11.16 5.15 -7.97
CA LEU A 50 -10.38 5.34 -9.20
C LEU A 50 -9.36 4.22 -9.40
N GLY A 51 -8.81 3.67 -8.32
CA GLY A 51 -7.94 2.50 -8.35
C GLY A 51 -8.64 1.27 -8.94
N SER A 52 -9.91 1.03 -8.58
CA SER A 52 -10.72 -0.05 -9.15
C SER A 52 -11.02 0.19 -10.64
N VAL A 53 -11.27 1.43 -11.03
CA VAL A 53 -11.47 1.80 -12.46
C VAL A 53 -10.17 1.60 -13.24
N LEU A 54 -9.02 1.99 -12.66
CA LEU A 54 -7.71 1.77 -13.27
C LEU A 54 -7.46 0.27 -13.51
N PHE A 55 -7.75 -0.55 -12.52
CA PHE A 55 -7.69 -2.00 -12.64
C PHE A 55 -8.55 -2.51 -13.80
N SER A 56 -9.83 -2.14 -13.84
CA SER A 56 -10.76 -2.64 -14.88
C SER A 56 -10.32 -2.29 -16.30
N LYS A 57 -9.65 -1.15 -16.51
CA LYS A 57 -9.21 -0.68 -17.82
C LYS A 57 -7.87 -1.26 -18.29
N PHE A 58 -6.95 -1.51 -17.38
CA PHE A 58 -5.56 -1.78 -17.72
C PHE A 58 -5.05 -3.16 -17.32
N TYR A 59 -5.64 -3.78 -16.31
CA TYR A 59 -5.18 -5.07 -15.81
C TYR A 59 -5.21 -6.17 -16.89
N SER A 60 -6.30 -6.29 -17.65
CA SER A 60 -6.45 -7.32 -18.67
C SER A 60 -5.44 -7.22 -19.82
N LYS A 61 -4.88 -6.02 -20.06
CA LYS A 61 -3.90 -5.79 -21.13
C LYS A 61 -2.52 -6.37 -20.79
N ASN A 62 -2.12 -6.27 -19.53
CA ASN A 62 -0.85 -6.81 -19.03
C ASN A 62 -0.96 -7.05 -17.52
N ARG A 63 -1.46 -8.20 -17.12
CA ARG A 63 -1.74 -8.58 -15.73
C ARG A 63 -0.49 -8.49 -14.84
N VAL A 64 0.58 -9.14 -15.28
CA VAL A 64 1.85 -9.18 -14.53
C VAL A 64 2.48 -7.78 -14.45
N GLY A 65 2.52 -7.06 -15.57
CA GLY A 65 3.03 -5.69 -15.60
C GLY A 65 2.24 -4.75 -14.70
N PHE A 66 0.91 -4.87 -14.68
CA PHE A 66 0.06 -4.09 -13.80
C PHE A 66 0.36 -4.35 -12.32
N LEU A 67 0.46 -5.62 -11.92
CA LEU A 67 0.80 -5.99 -10.53
C LEU A 67 2.16 -5.44 -10.12
N ARG A 68 3.19 -5.54 -10.98
CA ARG A 68 4.53 -5.01 -10.74
C ARG A 68 4.53 -3.49 -10.54
N ILE A 69 3.83 -2.77 -11.42
CA ILE A 69 3.72 -1.31 -11.34
C ILE A 69 3.02 -0.90 -10.05
N MET A 70 1.90 -1.51 -9.70
CA MET A 70 1.17 -1.17 -8.47
C MET A 70 1.99 -1.52 -7.21
N THR A 71 2.77 -2.61 -7.24
CA THR A 71 3.67 -2.95 -6.13
C THR A 71 4.81 -1.93 -5.99
N LEU A 72 5.39 -1.45 -7.07
CA LEU A 72 6.43 -0.40 -7.00
C LEU A 72 5.87 0.95 -6.57
N ASN A 73 4.65 1.27 -6.99
CA ASN A 73 4.03 2.55 -6.66
C ASN A 73 3.84 2.75 -5.16
N ILE A 74 3.69 1.69 -4.35
CA ILE A 74 3.60 1.86 -2.89
C ILE A 74 4.91 2.46 -2.33
N ALA A 75 6.07 2.06 -2.85
CA ALA A 75 7.33 2.64 -2.42
C ALA A 75 7.42 4.13 -2.77
N ILE A 76 6.99 4.50 -3.97
CA ILE A 76 6.97 5.90 -4.42
C ILE A 76 6.05 6.74 -3.54
N VAL A 77 4.84 6.27 -3.28
CA VAL A 77 3.87 6.95 -2.41
C VAL A 77 4.46 7.20 -1.03
N LEU A 78 5.05 6.16 -0.43
CA LEU A 78 5.61 6.25 0.92
C LEU A 78 6.85 7.14 0.98
N LEU A 79 7.69 7.18 -0.07
CA LEU A 79 8.79 8.14 -0.20
C LEU A 79 8.30 9.58 -0.25
N LEU A 80 7.18 9.81 -0.94
CA LEU A 80 6.60 11.14 -1.10
C LEU A 80 5.83 11.62 0.15
N LEU A 81 5.52 10.74 1.11
CA LEU A 81 4.68 11.07 2.26
C LEU A 81 5.26 12.25 3.08
N LYS A 82 6.52 12.19 3.48
CA LYS A 82 7.14 13.27 4.26
C LYS A 82 7.38 14.54 3.43
N PRO A 83 7.93 14.49 2.21
CA PRO A 83 8.03 15.69 1.37
C PRO A 83 6.70 16.38 1.10
N SER A 84 5.60 15.65 1.03
CA SER A 84 4.27 16.23 0.74
C SER A 84 3.73 17.11 1.86
N THR A 85 4.31 17.10 3.06
CA THR A 85 3.86 17.94 4.18
C THR A 85 4.13 19.44 3.98
N VAL A 86 4.84 19.81 2.91
CA VAL A 86 5.12 21.23 2.56
C VAL A 86 3.85 22.02 2.25
N SER A 87 2.80 21.36 1.74
CA SER A 87 1.51 22.00 1.49
C SER A 87 0.36 21.00 1.62
N LEU A 88 -0.81 21.53 2.01
CA LEU A 88 -2.02 20.73 2.11
C LEU A 88 -2.38 20.05 0.77
N ILE A 89 -2.25 20.77 -0.33
CA ILE A 89 -2.58 20.26 -1.67
C ILE A 89 -1.67 19.08 -2.03
N SER A 90 -0.36 19.19 -1.78
CA SER A 90 0.58 18.07 -2.06
C SER A 90 0.26 16.85 -1.21
N LEU A 91 -0.11 17.04 0.06
CA LEU A 91 -0.49 15.92 0.94
C LEU A 91 -1.79 15.27 0.48
N LEU A 92 -2.81 16.05 0.10
CA LEU A 92 -4.05 15.51 -0.47
C LEU A 92 -3.79 14.71 -1.75
N CYS A 93 -2.92 15.19 -2.65
CA CYS A 93 -2.54 14.48 -3.86
C CYS A 93 -1.84 13.15 -3.55
N VAL A 94 -0.93 13.13 -2.57
CA VAL A 94 -0.24 11.90 -2.15
C VAL A 94 -1.22 10.93 -1.49
N CYS A 95 -2.15 11.39 -0.67
CA CYS A 95 -3.21 10.57 -0.09
C CYS A 95 -4.11 9.95 -1.16
N ALA A 96 -4.53 10.73 -2.16
CA ALA A 96 -5.32 10.25 -3.28
C ALA A 96 -4.53 9.20 -4.10
N TYR A 97 -3.26 9.48 -4.40
CA TYR A 97 -2.40 8.54 -5.11
C TYR A 97 -2.18 7.25 -4.31
N TRP A 98 -2.06 7.35 -2.99
CA TRP A 98 -1.95 6.18 -2.11
C TRP A 98 -3.21 5.31 -2.13
N GLY A 99 -4.39 5.92 -1.99
CA GLY A 99 -5.67 5.22 -2.06
C GLY A 99 -5.88 4.51 -3.40
N LEU A 100 -5.59 5.20 -4.50
CA LEU A 100 -5.65 4.64 -5.85
C LEU A 100 -4.73 3.42 -5.99
N THR A 101 -3.46 3.58 -5.61
CA THR A 101 -2.43 2.53 -5.75
C THR A 101 -2.76 1.29 -4.90
N SER A 102 -3.16 1.50 -3.64
CA SER A 102 -3.44 0.40 -2.73
C SER A 102 -4.66 -0.42 -3.14
N THR A 103 -5.73 0.23 -3.59
CA THR A 103 -6.92 -0.46 -4.09
C THR A 103 -6.63 -1.20 -5.38
N ALA A 104 -5.95 -0.55 -6.34
CA ALA A 104 -5.57 -1.18 -7.59
C ALA A 104 -4.69 -2.43 -7.38
N PHE A 105 -3.72 -2.36 -6.46
CA PHE A 105 -2.92 -3.51 -6.06
C PHE A 105 -3.76 -4.63 -5.45
N ASN A 106 -4.62 -4.30 -4.48
CA ASN A 106 -5.44 -5.30 -3.78
C ASN A 106 -6.33 -6.09 -4.74
N VAL A 107 -7.04 -5.38 -5.64
CA VAL A 107 -7.91 -6.05 -6.61
C VAL A 107 -7.09 -6.89 -7.59
N ALA A 108 -5.92 -6.42 -8.03
CA ALA A 108 -5.04 -7.16 -8.92
C ALA A 108 -4.49 -8.44 -8.24
N ALA A 109 -4.00 -8.34 -7.01
CA ALA A 109 -3.47 -9.47 -6.26
C ALA A 109 -4.52 -10.56 -6.03
N GLN A 110 -5.74 -10.16 -5.62
CA GLN A 110 -6.86 -11.07 -5.44
C GLN A 110 -7.25 -11.75 -6.76
N SER A 111 -7.29 -11.01 -7.86
CA SER A 111 -7.60 -11.54 -9.19
C SER A 111 -6.55 -12.56 -9.66
N GLU A 112 -5.26 -12.29 -9.42
CA GLU A 112 -4.18 -13.23 -9.72
C GLU A 112 -4.29 -14.51 -8.87
N ILE A 113 -4.60 -14.38 -7.58
CA ILE A 113 -4.76 -15.52 -6.68
C ILE A 113 -5.89 -16.43 -7.16
N ILE A 114 -7.06 -15.86 -7.47
CA ILE A 114 -8.20 -16.62 -7.97
C ILE A 114 -7.86 -17.30 -9.30
N PHE A 115 -7.17 -16.59 -10.21
CA PHE A 115 -6.77 -17.12 -11.49
C PHE A 115 -5.84 -18.35 -11.36
N TYR A 116 -4.82 -18.28 -10.51
CA TYR A 116 -3.88 -19.39 -10.31
C TYR A 116 -4.42 -20.51 -9.41
N ALA A 117 -5.37 -20.23 -8.54
CA ALA A 117 -5.96 -21.22 -7.65
C ALA A 117 -7.05 -22.07 -8.34
N GLY A 118 -7.67 -21.55 -9.41
CA GLY A 118 -8.73 -22.25 -10.13
C GLY A 118 -9.88 -22.68 -9.20
N THR A 119 -10.14 -23.99 -9.13
CA THR A 119 -11.21 -24.55 -8.28
C THR A 119 -10.99 -24.38 -6.78
N ALA A 120 -9.74 -24.14 -6.34
CA ALA A 120 -9.39 -23.89 -4.94
C ALA A 120 -9.41 -22.38 -4.57
N GLY A 121 -10.06 -21.54 -5.38
CA GLY A 121 -10.06 -20.08 -5.22
C GLY A 121 -10.50 -19.60 -3.83
N SER A 122 -11.54 -20.19 -3.24
CA SER A 122 -12.03 -19.83 -1.90
C SER A 122 -11.00 -20.11 -0.80
N VAL A 123 -10.32 -21.25 -0.89
CA VAL A 123 -9.26 -21.62 0.06
C VAL A 123 -8.05 -20.68 -0.11
N ALA A 124 -7.64 -20.40 -1.34
CA ALA A 124 -6.54 -19.49 -1.62
C ALA A 124 -6.83 -18.06 -1.13
N MET A 125 -8.09 -17.59 -1.23
CA MET A 125 -8.51 -16.29 -0.69
C MET A 125 -8.49 -16.26 0.84
N ALA A 126 -8.81 -17.36 1.52
CA ALA A 126 -8.67 -17.45 2.97
C ALA A 126 -7.19 -17.34 3.39
N PHE A 127 -6.28 -18.02 2.67
CA PHE A 127 -4.83 -17.88 2.87
C PHE A 127 -4.35 -16.44 2.60
N PHE A 128 -4.82 -15.82 1.51
CA PHE A 128 -4.50 -14.42 1.21
C PHE A 128 -4.89 -13.50 2.35
N SER A 129 -6.10 -13.62 2.88
CA SER A 129 -6.57 -12.82 4.01
C SER A 129 -5.69 -13.00 5.25
N GLY A 130 -5.33 -14.24 5.59
CA GLY A 130 -4.42 -14.53 6.70
C GLY A 130 -3.03 -13.91 6.52
N ILE A 131 -2.44 -14.10 5.35
CA ILE A 131 -1.10 -13.57 5.00
C ILE A 131 -1.11 -12.04 4.97
N PHE A 132 -2.17 -11.43 4.42
CA PHE A 132 -2.31 -9.98 4.39
C PHE A 132 -2.44 -9.41 5.81
N ASN A 133 -3.21 -10.05 6.69
CA ASN A 133 -3.32 -9.66 8.10
C ASN A 133 -2.00 -9.82 8.86
N LEU A 134 -1.21 -10.85 8.59
CA LEU A 134 0.16 -10.96 9.11
C LEU A 134 1.02 -9.79 8.66
N GLY A 135 0.91 -9.37 7.40
CA GLY A 135 1.56 -8.17 6.88
C GLY A 135 1.11 -6.90 7.60
N ILE A 136 -0.19 -6.75 7.89
CA ILE A 136 -0.74 -5.64 8.69
C ILE A 136 -0.08 -5.59 10.06
N GLY A 137 -0.08 -6.70 10.80
CA GLY A 137 0.51 -6.78 12.14
C GLY A 137 2.01 -6.50 12.13
N THR A 138 2.74 -7.10 11.18
CA THR A 138 4.19 -6.88 11.03
C THR A 138 4.49 -5.42 10.69
N GLY A 139 3.76 -4.83 9.75
CA GLY A 139 3.93 -3.43 9.37
C GLY A 139 3.65 -2.48 10.53
N SER A 140 2.54 -2.67 11.24
CA SER A 140 2.19 -1.86 12.41
C SER A 140 3.25 -1.98 13.52
N PHE A 141 3.78 -3.18 13.76
CA PHE A 141 4.86 -3.40 14.71
C PHE A 141 6.16 -2.67 14.30
N ILE A 142 6.56 -2.80 13.03
CA ILE A 142 7.74 -2.09 12.50
C ILE A 142 7.53 -0.57 12.59
N GLY A 143 6.36 -0.07 12.21
CA GLY A 143 6.02 1.35 12.31
C GLY A 143 6.14 1.87 13.74
N GLY A 144 5.65 1.11 14.74
CA GLY A 144 5.82 1.45 16.15
C GLY A 144 7.30 1.55 16.56
N LYS A 145 8.10 0.58 16.15
CA LYS A 145 9.55 0.62 16.43
C LYS A 145 10.25 1.80 15.74
N VAL A 146 9.82 2.19 14.55
CA VAL A 146 10.35 3.37 13.87
C VAL A 146 10.00 4.65 14.64
N VAL A 147 8.76 4.75 15.13
CA VAL A 147 8.32 5.90 15.94
C VAL A 147 9.14 5.99 17.23
N ASP A 148 9.33 4.86 17.94
CA ASP A 148 10.01 4.80 19.22
C ASP A 148 11.52 5.03 19.11
N LEU A 149 12.18 4.43 18.11
CA LEU A 149 13.64 4.38 18.01
C LEU A 149 14.24 5.46 17.10
N ILE A 150 13.45 6.00 16.17
CA ILE A 150 13.93 6.98 15.19
C ILE A 150 13.09 8.27 15.33
N ASN A 151 11.96 8.33 14.68
CA ASN A 151 10.95 9.37 14.80
C ASN A 151 9.74 9.07 13.89
N LEU A 152 8.62 9.72 14.19
CA LEU A 152 7.36 9.59 13.43
C LEU A 152 7.51 10.00 11.95
N GLY A 153 8.36 10.99 11.64
CA GLY A 153 8.59 11.45 10.26
C GLY A 153 9.29 10.43 9.35
N SER A 154 9.86 9.35 9.92
CA SER A 154 10.62 8.34 9.18
C SER A 154 9.77 7.13 8.75
N ILE A 155 8.52 7.02 9.19
CA ILE A 155 7.64 5.87 8.87
C ILE A 155 7.49 5.63 7.36
N GLY A 156 7.36 6.72 6.59
CA GLY A 156 7.25 6.65 5.13
C GLY A 156 8.53 6.11 4.48
N TYR A 157 9.70 6.52 4.93
CA TYR A 157 10.97 6.06 4.35
C TYR A 157 11.25 4.59 4.62
N ILE A 158 10.99 4.12 5.84
CA ILE A 158 11.13 2.69 6.18
C ILE A 158 10.10 1.85 5.43
N GLY A 159 8.84 2.29 5.39
CA GLY A 159 7.81 1.65 4.59
C GLY A 159 8.17 1.59 3.10
N ALA A 160 8.75 2.67 2.56
CA ALA A 160 9.22 2.72 1.17
C ALA A 160 10.34 1.72 0.89
N GLY A 161 11.29 1.54 1.83
CA GLY A 161 12.33 0.52 1.73
C GLY A 161 11.75 -0.89 1.61
N ILE A 162 10.77 -1.21 2.46
CA ILE A 162 10.05 -2.50 2.39
C ILE A 162 9.26 -2.61 1.07
N GLY A 163 8.61 -1.53 0.64
CA GLY A 163 7.88 -1.47 -0.63
C GLY A 163 8.79 -1.69 -1.85
N LEU A 164 10.02 -1.16 -1.82
CA LEU A 164 11.03 -1.44 -2.86
C LEU A 164 11.43 -2.92 -2.88
N LEU A 165 11.63 -3.53 -1.72
CA LEU A 165 11.90 -4.98 -1.63
C LEU A 165 10.73 -5.79 -2.20
N ALA A 166 9.49 -5.40 -1.89
CA ALA A 166 8.30 -6.02 -2.48
C ALA A 166 8.28 -5.91 -4.00
N GLY A 167 8.60 -4.72 -4.54
CA GLY A 167 8.66 -4.46 -5.98
C GLY A 167 9.74 -5.26 -6.68
N ILE A 168 10.96 -5.29 -6.14
CA ILE A 168 12.08 -6.07 -6.68
C ILE A 168 11.72 -7.57 -6.67
N TYR A 169 11.23 -8.08 -5.55
CA TYR A 169 10.79 -9.47 -5.46
C TYR A 169 9.67 -9.78 -6.45
N CYS A 170 8.69 -8.89 -6.61
CA CYS A 170 7.61 -9.04 -7.58
C CYS A 170 8.16 -9.16 -9.01
N ILE A 171 9.11 -8.32 -9.41
CA ILE A 171 9.73 -8.35 -10.75
C ILE A 171 10.48 -9.65 -10.98
N LEU A 172 11.23 -10.13 -10.00
CA LEU A 172 12.06 -11.33 -10.13
C LEU A 172 11.24 -12.63 -10.10
N SER A 173 10.15 -12.67 -9.36
CA SER A 173 9.37 -13.89 -9.08
C SER A 173 8.16 -14.08 -9.99
N THR A 174 7.68 -13.02 -10.65
CA THR A 174 6.55 -13.09 -11.60
C THR A 174 7.11 -13.03 -13.03
N LYS A 175 7.17 -14.16 -13.69
CA LYS A 175 7.53 -14.26 -15.12
C LYS A 175 6.30 -14.40 -15.98
#